data_99a3fdc35328014e5955a41ed1c15158
#
_entry.id   99a3fdc35328014e5955a41ed1c15158
#
_cell.length_a   1.000
_cell.length_b   1.000
_cell.length_c   1.000
_cell.angle_alpha   90.00
_cell.angle_beta   90.00
_cell.angle_gamma   90.00
#
_symmetry.space_group_name_H-M   'P 1'
#
loop_
_entity.id
_entity.type
_entity.pdbx_description
1 polymer ?
#
loop_
_entity_poly.entity_id
_entity_poly.type
_entity_poly.pdbx_seq_one_letter_code
_entity_poly.pdbx_strand_id
1 'polypeptide(L)'
;VRRSLWAACASVAVMCPAVAVAEPVPGAVMSVEPLPAELSVPGAVVAERLTYRTQWRSGVAAVGTGVLFLPPGEAPDGGWPVVSWAHGTVGIGDDCAPSRNRRIERERRYLAHWLSQGYAVVAADYPGLGTEGLHTYLDGPTAANSIVDVVRAARAAEPSLSQRWVVVGQSQGGHAALHTARRATARAPELDFRGAVATGAPSNLELLFPFGVPGFPDLDLDGLVSFSAYIMAGLRAARPDLDVTSYLTPVGRDLVDAAEYLCYGDLEDRAADVDVGQLLSRPLGDDRMRAALADYLGVPTRGYDRPLFVGQGLRDRMVPAPLSFKLVADLWAGGADVDYRTYPDDHFATLFAALPDTTPFVAARFVR
;
A
#
# COMPACT_ATOMS: atom_id res chain seq x y z
N VAL A 1 -60.11 40.61 47.56
CA VAL A 1 -59.06 40.90 46.57
C VAL A 1 -57.85 40.06 46.95
N ARG A 2 -57.64 38.90 46.29
CA ARG A 2 -56.44 38.05 46.46
C ARG A 2 -55.49 38.38 45.34
N ARG A 3 -54.30 38.86 45.62
CA ARG A 3 -53.17 39.01 44.69
C ARG A 3 -52.33 37.73 44.64
N SER A 4 -52.29 37.07 43.50
CA SER A 4 -51.42 35.94 43.24
C SER A 4 -50.05 36.46 42.78
N LEU A 5 -48.99 36.13 43.52
CA LEU A 5 -47.62 36.39 43.15
C LEU A 5 -47.12 35.18 42.28
N TRP A 6 -46.78 35.48 41.04
CA TRP A 6 -46.07 34.51 40.19
C TRP A 6 -44.56 34.68 40.40
N ALA A 7 -43.92 33.63 40.91
CA ALA A 7 -42.44 33.56 40.96
C ALA A 7 -41.92 33.03 39.63
N ALA A 8 -41.16 33.84 38.93
CA ALA A 8 -40.42 33.43 37.71
C ALA A 8 -39.13 32.74 38.13
N CYS A 9 -39.02 31.41 37.89
CA CYS A 9 -37.76 30.68 37.98
C CYS A 9 -36.96 30.93 36.71
N ALA A 10 -35.87 31.68 36.78
CA ALA A 10 -34.89 31.81 35.71
C ALA A 10 -33.93 30.58 35.75
N SER A 11 -34.06 29.71 34.75
CA SER A 11 -33.14 28.61 34.56
C SER A 11 -31.85 29.13 33.89
N VAL A 12 -30.74 29.13 34.62
CA VAL A 12 -29.42 29.43 34.05
C VAL A 12 -28.93 28.17 33.37
N ALA A 13 -28.92 28.12 32.05
CA ALA A 13 -28.28 27.08 31.26
C ALA A 13 -26.77 27.30 31.32
N VAL A 14 -26.06 26.44 32.05
CA VAL A 14 -24.60 26.38 32.02
C VAL A 14 -24.18 25.71 30.71
N MET A 15 -23.77 26.51 29.72
CA MET A 15 -23.11 26.01 28.51
C MET A 15 -21.69 25.54 28.88
N CYS A 16 -21.48 24.22 29.02
CA CYS A 16 -20.14 23.66 29.00
C CYS A 16 -19.54 23.89 27.61
N PRO A 17 -18.37 24.51 27.48
CA PRO A 17 -17.69 24.57 26.19
C PRO A 17 -17.41 23.15 25.73
N ALA A 18 -17.87 22.81 24.52
CA ALA A 18 -17.45 21.56 23.85
C ALA A 18 -15.94 21.66 23.64
N VAL A 19 -15.19 20.77 24.31
CA VAL A 19 -13.77 20.59 24.03
C VAL A 19 -13.71 20.07 22.60
N ALA A 20 -13.25 20.90 21.66
CA ALA A 20 -12.95 20.47 20.31
C ALA A 20 -11.82 19.44 20.42
N VAL A 21 -12.15 18.16 20.25
CA VAL A 21 -11.16 17.12 20.08
C VAL A 21 -10.47 17.43 18.75
N ALA A 22 -9.19 17.82 18.82
CA ALA A 22 -8.40 18.07 17.62
C ALA A 22 -8.47 16.82 16.72
N GLU A 23 -8.77 17.01 15.44
CA GLU A 23 -8.76 15.89 14.49
C GLU A 23 -7.41 15.19 14.53
N PRO A 24 -7.38 13.85 14.51
CA PRO A 24 -6.13 13.11 14.59
C PRO A 24 -5.27 13.42 13.38
N VAL A 25 -4.10 14.01 13.62
CA VAL A 25 -3.15 14.42 12.57
C VAL A 25 -2.56 13.17 11.90
N PRO A 26 -2.64 13.02 10.57
CA PRO A 26 -1.99 11.93 9.85
C PRO A 26 -0.48 11.89 10.12
N GLY A 27 0.06 10.69 10.38
CA GLY A 27 1.45 10.48 10.79
C GLY A 27 1.70 10.66 12.29
N ALA A 28 0.70 11.02 13.11
CA ALA A 28 0.86 11.08 14.55
C ALA A 28 1.15 9.67 15.12
N VAL A 29 2.23 9.55 15.89
CA VAL A 29 2.63 8.31 16.56
C VAL A 29 1.65 7.98 17.67
N MET A 30 1.20 6.75 17.73
CA MET A 30 0.36 6.21 18.81
C MET A 30 1.17 5.34 19.77
N SER A 31 2.05 4.47 19.22
CA SER A 31 3.01 3.70 20.00
C SER A 31 4.28 3.42 19.19
N VAL A 32 5.38 3.22 19.93
CA VAL A 32 6.65 2.70 19.44
C VAL A 32 7.04 1.57 20.35
N GLU A 33 7.29 0.39 19.79
CA GLU A 33 7.60 -0.82 20.55
C GLU A 33 8.81 -1.51 19.91
N PRO A 34 9.76 -2.04 20.72
CA PRO A 34 10.83 -2.86 20.19
C PRO A 34 10.25 -4.04 19.39
N LEU A 35 10.77 -4.25 18.18
CA LEU A 35 10.40 -5.40 17.38
C LEU A 35 11.14 -6.65 17.88
N PRO A 36 10.46 -7.79 18.09
CA PRO A 36 11.12 -9.05 18.40
C PRO A 36 12.24 -9.39 17.41
N ALA A 37 13.36 -9.92 17.89
CA ALA A 37 14.56 -10.16 17.06
C ALA A 37 14.28 -11.07 15.84
N GLU A 38 13.39 -12.06 15.99
CA GLU A 38 12.96 -12.97 14.92
C GLU A 38 12.19 -12.26 13.79
N LEU A 39 11.59 -11.10 14.07
CA LEU A 39 10.88 -10.27 13.10
C LEU A 39 11.78 -9.19 12.46
N SER A 40 12.98 -8.98 13.02
CA SER A 40 13.97 -8.05 12.49
C SER A 40 14.60 -8.58 11.19
N VAL A 41 15.34 -7.71 10.52
CA VAL A 41 16.07 -8.03 9.28
C VAL A 41 17.60 -7.98 9.50
N PRO A 42 18.38 -8.73 8.74
CA PRO A 42 19.84 -8.68 8.87
C PRO A 42 20.38 -7.27 8.66
N GLY A 43 21.33 -6.86 9.50
CA GLY A 43 21.97 -5.54 9.41
C GLY A 43 21.21 -4.42 10.14
N ALA A 44 20.02 -4.66 10.66
CA ALA A 44 19.33 -3.69 11.52
C ALA A 44 19.93 -3.71 12.94
N VAL A 45 20.34 -2.54 13.46
CA VAL A 45 20.78 -2.37 14.87
C VAL A 45 19.66 -1.83 15.76
N VAL A 46 18.70 -1.15 15.16
CA VAL A 46 17.41 -0.78 15.76
C VAL A 46 16.32 -1.39 14.93
N ALA A 47 15.34 -2.00 15.58
CA ALA A 47 14.14 -2.53 14.96
C ALA A 47 12.94 -2.21 15.86
N GLU A 48 12.02 -1.42 15.36
CA GLU A 48 10.86 -0.94 16.11
C GLU A 48 9.58 -1.15 15.30
N ARG A 49 8.49 -1.49 15.99
CA ARG A 49 7.13 -1.43 15.45
C ARG A 49 6.53 -0.09 15.79
N LEU A 50 5.95 0.56 14.78
CA LEU A 50 5.22 1.81 14.91
C LEU A 50 3.73 1.56 14.78
N THR A 51 2.91 2.20 15.61
CA THR A 51 1.47 2.38 15.38
C THR A 51 1.22 3.87 15.18
N TYR A 52 0.51 4.24 14.14
CA TYR A 52 0.35 5.64 13.75
C TYR A 52 -1.01 5.94 13.16
N ARG A 53 -1.39 7.22 13.13
CA ARG A 53 -2.59 7.71 12.48
C ARG A 53 -2.38 7.85 10.99
N THR A 54 -3.36 7.41 10.21
CA THR A 54 -3.42 7.57 8.76
C THR A 54 -4.88 7.76 8.31
N GLN A 55 -5.15 7.63 7.02
CA GLN A 55 -6.49 7.82 6.45
C GLN A 55 -6.74 6.83 5.31
N TRP A 56 -7.96 6.32 5.22
CA TRP A 56 -8.49 5.69 4.03
C TRP A 56 -8.54 6.69 2.87
N ARG A 57 -8.74 6.19 1.64
CA ARG A 57 -8.90 7.04 0.44
C ARG A 57 -10.04 8.07 0.57
N SER A 58 -11.07 7.74 1.32
CA SER A 58 -12.22 8.61 1.62
C SER A 58 -11.89 9.80 2.52
N GLY A 59 -10.69 9.84 3.12
CA GLY A 59 -10.33 10.82 4.15
C GLY A 59 -10.74 10.42 5.56
N VAL A 60 -11.47 9.33 5.73
CA VAL A 60 -11.82 8.79 7.05
C VAL A 60 -10.54 8.35 7.76
N ALA A 61 -10.45 8.72 9.06
CA ALA A 61 -9.30 8.37 9.90
C ALA A 61 -9.13 6.85 9.99
N ALA A 62 -7.88 6.42 9.96
CA ALA A 62 -7.47 5.03 10.10
C ALA A 62 -6.24 4.91 11.01
N VAL A 63 -5.96 3.70 11.44
CA VAL A 63 -4.71 3.33 12.11
C VAL A 63 -3.89 2.47 11.16
N GLY A 64 -2.60 2.78 11.08
CA GLY A 64 -1.62 1.95 10.39
C GLY A 64 -0.58 1.42 11.36
N THR A 65 -0.01 0.28 11.04
CA THR A 65 1.20 -0.25 11.66
C THR A 65 2.33 -0.34 10.64
N GLY A 66 3.55 -0.44 11.13
CA GLY A 66 4.73 -0.58 10.29
C GLY A 66 5.98 -0.78 11.13
N VAL A 67 7.12 -0.79 10.49
CA VAL A 67 8.41 -0.98 11.16
C VAL A 67 9.42 0.08 10.75
N LEU A 68 10.33 0.38 11.67
CA LEU A 68 11.54 1.16 11.46
C LEU A 68 12.75 0.25 11.70
N PHE A 69 13.71 0.26 10.76
CA PHE A 69 15.01 -0.36 10.89
C PHE A 69 16.11 0.67 10.68
N LEU A 70 17.06 0.76 11.59
CA LEU A 70 18.25 1.59 11.42
C LEU A 70 19.47 0.73 11.06
N PRO A 71 20.32 1.22 10.12
CA PRO A 71 21.59 0.58 9.82
C PRO A 71 22.61 0.80 10.95
N PRO A 72 23.73 0.04 10.98
CA PRO A 72 24.80 0.25 11.93
C PRO A 72 25.57 1.57 11.65
N GLY A 73 26.18 2.12 12.69
CA GLY A 73 26.99 3.33 12.63
C GLY A 73 26.28 4.55 13.20
N GLU A 74 26.80 5.72 12.89
CA GLU A 74 26.24 7.01 13.28
C GLU A 74 25.52 7.65 12.09
N ALA A 75 24.43 8.37 12.37
CA ALA A 75 23.71 9.09 11.34
C ALA A 75 24.62 10.12 10.66
N PRO A 76 24.64 10.21 9.34
CA PRO A 76 25.38 11.25 8.64
C PRO A 76 24.77 12.63 8.90
N ASP A 77 25.52 13.69 8.54
CA ASP A 77 25.02 15.07 8.61
C ASP A 77 23.68 15.21 7.88
N GLY A 78 22.66 15.66 8.60
CA GLY A 78 21.30 15.79 8.09
C GLY A 78 20.45 14.54 8.27
N GLY A 79 20.93 13.55 9.01
CA GLY A 79 20.21 12.34 9.40
C GLY A 79 20.27 11.21 8.36
N TRP A 80 19.84 10.02 8.79
CA TRP A 80 19.72 8.83 7.92
C TRP A 80 18.77 9.10 6.76
N PRO A 81 19.19 9.00 5.49
CA PRO A 81 18.25 9.05 4.37
C PRO A 81 17.33 7.84 4.43
N VAL A 82 16.05 8.02 4.06
CA VAL A 82 15.01 7.03 4.30
C VAL A 82 14.59 6.34 3.01
N VAL A 83 14.64 5.01 3.01
CA VAL A 83 13.94 4.16 2.04
C VAL A 83 12.65 3.67 2.68
N SER A 84 11.51 4.13 2.16
CA SER A 84 10.20 3.61 2.55
C SER A 84 9.88 2.40 1.69
N TRP A 85 9.84 1.21 2.31
CA TRP A 85 9.51 -0.03 1.64
C TRP A 85 8.01 -0.24 1.59
N ALA A 86 7.49 -0.41 0.39
CA ALA A 86 6.13 -0.79 0.08
C ALA A 86 6.12 -2.30 -0.27
N HIS A 87 5.57 -3.13 0.63
CA HIS A 87 5.61 -4.58 0.49
C HIS A 87 4.64 -5.10 -0.58
N GLY A 88 4.96 -6.27 -1.14
CA GLY A 88 4.08 -7.02 -2.04
C GLY A 88 2.94 -7.72 -1.31
N THR A 89 2.16 -8.51 -2.04
CA THR A 89 1.00 -9.22 -1.50
C THR A 89 1.39 -10.22 -0.40
N VAL A 90 0.75 -10.09 0.74
CA VAL A 90 0.87 -11.01 1.89
C VAL A 90 -0.47 -11.62 2.30
N GLY A 91 -1.56 -11.11 1.76
CA GLY A 91 -2.95 -11.33 2.15
C GLY A 91 -3.59 -10.01 2.56
N ILE A 92 -4.86 -10.05 2.97
CA ILE A 92 -5.61 -8.88 3.44
C ILE A 92 -6.18 -9.04 4.85
N GLY A 93 -5.99 -10.20 5.46
CA GLY A 93 -6.38 -10.47 6.85
C GLY A 93 -5.39 -9.91 7.86
N ASP A 94 -5.86 -9.66 9.07
CA ASP A 94 -5.08 -9.07 10.17
C ASP A 94 -3.81 -9.86 10.52
N ASP A 95 -3.90 -11.20 10.46
CA ASP A 95 -2.79 -12.09 10.78
C ASP A 95 -1.68 -12.06 9.72
N CYS A 96 -1.92 -11.43 8.57
CA CYS A 96 -0.95 -11.35 7.47
C CYS A 96 -0.02 -10.13 7.57
N ALA A 97 -0.22 -9.23 8.54
CA ALA A 97 0.54 -8.01 8.69
C ALA A 97 2.07 -8.27 8.80
N PRO A 98 2.91 -7.68 7.93
CA PRO A 98 4.36 -7.92 7.93
C PRO A 98 5.08 -7.51 9.21
N SER A 99 4.57 -6.55 9.98
CA SER A 99 5.15 -6.16 11.26
C SER A 99 4.87 -7.16 12.39
N ARG A 100 3.95 -8.10 12.17
CA ARG A 100 3.59 -9.17 13.14
C ARG A 100 4.18 -10.53 12.76
N ASN A 101 4.64 -10.66 11.51
CA ASN A 101 5.13 -11.92 10.95
C ASN A 101 6.58 -11.83 10.53
N ARG A 102 7.28 -12.96 10.61
CA ARG A 102 8.60 -13.05 10.02
C ARG A 102 8.49 -12.88 8.51
N ARG A 103 9.13 -11.85 7.98
CA ARG A 103 9.20 -11.62 6.53
C ARG A 103 9.88 -12.78 5.84
N ILE A 104 9.43 -13.11 4.63
CA ILE A 104 10.06 -14.13 3.80
C ILE A 104 11.52 -13.76 3.53
N GLU A 105 12.39 -14.78 3.31
CA GLU A 105 13.84 -14.57 3.20
C GLU A 105 14.22 -13.62 2.06
N ARG A 106 13.49 -13.68 0.93
CA ARG A 106 13.68 -12.75 -0.18
C ARG A 106 13.53 -11.29 0.27
N GLU A 107 12.49 -10.96 0.99
CA GLU A 107 12.25 -9.59 1.46
C GLU A 107 13.27 -9.19 2.52
N ARG A 108 13.60 -10.07 3.47
CA ARG A 108 14.62 -9.82 4.49
C ARG A 108 15.98 -9.46 3.87
N ARG A 109 16.42 -10.20 2.85
CA ARG A 109 17.66 -9.92 2.11
C ARG A 109 17.59 -8.61 1.35
N TYR A 110 16.44 -8.29 0.77
CA TYR A 110 16.26 -7.03 0.03
C TYR A 110 16.30 -5.81 0.96
N LEU A 111 15.67 -5.87 2.12
CA LEU A 111 15.73 -4.80 3.13
C LEU A 111 17.14 -4.67 3.72
N ALA A 112 17.82 -5.80 3.97
CA ALA A 112 19.22 -5.81 4.41
C ALA A 112 20.16 -5.14 3.39
N HIS A 113 19.87 -5.26 2.08
CA HIS A 113 20.62 -4.54 1.05
C HIS A 113 20.53 -3.01 1.28
N TRP A 114 19.33 -2.47 1.49
CA TRP A 114 19.17 -1.02 1.70
C TRP A 114 19.84 -0.54 2.99
N LEU A 115 19.73 -1.31 4.07
CA LEU A 115 20.47 -1.02 5.31
C LEU A 115 21.98 -1.02 5.07
N SER A 116 22.53 -1.97 4.29
CA SER A 116 23.95 -2.02 3.97
C SER A 116 24.44 -0.84 3.13
N GLN A 117 23.55 -0.14 2.43
CA GLN A 117 23.83 1.09 1.70
C GLN A 117 23.77 2.35 2.60
N GLY A 118 23.49 2.19 3.91
CA GLY A 118 23.40 3.30 4.86
C GLY A 118 22.06 4.03 4.87
N TYR A 119 20.98 3.38 4.42
CA TYR A 119 19.63 3.92 4.51
C TYR A 119 18.91 3.38 5.73
N ALA A 120 18.16 4.24 6.43
CA ALA A 120 17.12 3.76 7.30
C ALA A 120 15.96 3.19 6.45
N VAL A 121 15.38 2.07 6.88
CA VAL A 121 14.24 1.46 6.20
C VAL A 121 13.00 1.62 7.05
N VAL A 122 11.95 2.19 6.47
CA VAL A 122 10.62 2.31 7.08
C VAL A 122 9.64 1.53 6.20
N ALA A 123 8.79 0.68 6.79
CA ALA A 123 7.86 -0.13 6.00
C ALA A 123 6.48 -0.13 6.64
N ALA A 124 5.48 0.35 5.89
CA ALA A 124 4.07 0.31 6.30
C ALA A 124 3.47 -1.09 6.09
N ASP A 125 2.56 -1.51 6.96
CA ASP A 125 1.73 -2.70 6.74
C ASP A 125 0.48 -2.40 5.90
N TYR A 126 0.14 -1.16 5.70
CA TYR A 126 -1.12 -0.59 5.17
C TYR A 126 -2.30 -0.72 6.16
N PRO A 127 -3.29 0.20 6.11
CA PRO A 127 -4.48 0.11 6.96
C PRO A 127 -5.28 -1.16 6.70
N GLY A 128 -5.82 -1.73 7.76
CA GLY A 128 -6.59 -2.98 7.69
C GLY A 128 -5.73 -4.25 7.66
N LEU A 129 -4.39 -4.12 7.73
CA LEU A 129 -3.49 -5.24 8.04
C LEU A 129 -3.06 -5.13 9.50
N GLY A 130 -3.64 -5.97 10.35
CA GLY A 130 -3.41 -5.97 11.79
C GLY A 130 -4.00 -4.75 12.52
N THR A 131 -4.92 -4.05 11.91
CA THR A 131 -5.62 -2.87 12.44
C THR A 131 -7.09 -2.91 12.04
N GLU A 132 -7.93 -2.09 12.70
CA GLU A 132 -9.36 -2.02 12.41
C GLU A 132 -9.68 -1.77 10.92
N GLY A 133 -10.65 -2.50 10.40
CA GLY A 133 -11.09 -2.48 9.01
C GLY A 133 -10.45 -3.58 8.16
N LEU A 134 -10.90 -3.75 6.93
CA LEU A 134 -10.32 -4.69 5.99
C LEU A 134 -9.32 -3.98 5.07
N HIS A 135 -8.14 -4.56 4.87
CA HIS A 135 -7.19 -4.03 3.91
C HIS A 135 -7.77 -4.00 2.49
N THR A 136 -7.91 -2.79 1.93
CA THR A 136 -8.42 -2.58 0.58
C THR A 136 -7.31 -2.83 -0.45
N TYR A 137 -7.15 -4.10 -0.84
CA TYR A 137 -6.09 -4.57 -1.74
C TYR A 137 -6.05 -3.80 -3.06
N LEU A 138 -4.89 -3.25 -3.44
CA LEU A 138 -4.69 -2.36 -4.59
C LEU A 138 -5.48 -1.04 -4.55
N ASP A 139 -5.97 -0.61 -3.40
CA ASP A 139 -6.41 0.78 -3.20
C ASP A 139 -5.19 1.69 -3.06
N GLY A 140 -4.66 2.14 -4.18
CA GLY A 140 -3.44 2.92 -4.24
C GLY A 140 -3.46 4.20 -3.40
N PRO A 141 -4.53 5.01 -3.42
CA PRO A 141 -4.67 6.17 -2.54
C PRO A 141 -4.54 5.86 -1.05
N THR A 142 -5.17 4.79 -0.56
CA THR A 142 -5.06 4.36 0.84
C THR A 142 -3.64 3.91 1.18
N ALA A 143 -3.03 3.07 0.34
CA ALA A 143 -1.65 2.63 0.52
C ALA A 143 -0.67 3.81 0.53
N ALA A 144 -0.82 4.76 -0.40
CA ALA A 144 0.00 5.97 -0.47
C ALA A 144 -0.12 6.85 0.78
N ASN A 145 -1.33 7.01 1.32
CA ASN A 145 -1.53 7.74 2.56
C ASN A 145 -0.72 7.11 3.70
N SER A 146 -0.82 5.79 3.85
CA SER A 146 -0.12 5.04 4.89
C SER A 146 1.41 5.10 4.74
N ILE A 147 1.93 4.99 3.51
CA ILE A 147 3.37 5.07 3.21
C ILE A 147 3.94 6.45 3.57
N VAL A 148 3.23 7.53 3.26
CA VAL A 148 3.66 8.88 3.65
C VAL A 148 3.60 9.06 5.16
N ASP A 149 2.52 8.59 5.78
CA ASP A 149 2.26 8.81 7.20
C ASP A 149 3.19 7.96 8.09
N VAL A 150 3.64 6.76 7.65
CA VAL A 150 4.65 5.98 8.39
C VAL A 150 6.02 6.68 8.37
N VAL A 151 6.38 7.39 7.30
CA VAL A 151 7.62 8.20 7.27
C VAL A 151 7.54 9.37 8.25
N ARG A 152 6.38 10.03 8.35
CA ARG A 152 6.14 11.05 9.39
C ARG A 152 6.29 10.48 10.79
N ALA A 153 5.62 9.34 11.03
CA ALA A 153 5.65 8.67 12.33
C ALA A 153 7.07 8.23 12.70
N ALA A 154 7.79 7.61 11.77
CA ALA A 154 9.17 7.19 12.00
C ALA A 154 10.07 8.37 12.35
N ARG A 155 9.96 9.50 11.65
CA ARG A 155 10.74 10.71 11.96
C ARG A 155 10.37 11.37 13.28
N ALA A 156 9.12 11.25 13.70
CA ALA A 156 8.69 11.73 15.02
C ALA A 156 9.20 10.82 16.15
N ALA A 157 9.31 9.52 15.90
CA ALA A 157 9.83 8.54 16.84
C ALA A 157 11.38 8.57 16.89
N GLU A 158 12.04 8.76 15.74
CA GLU A 158 13.50 8.71 15.58
C GLU A 158 14.02 10.00 14.92
N PRO A 159 14.46 10.99 15.71
CA PRO A 159 14.94 12.29 15.21
C PRO A 159 16.20 12.22 14.35
N SER A 160 16.95 11.12 14.38
CA SER A 160 18.12 10.91 13.52
C SER A 160 17.77 10.66 12.05
N LEU A 161 16.48 10.50 11.72
CA LEU A 161 16.03 10.33 10.33
C LEU A 161 15.99 11.66 9.58
N SER A 162 16.53 11.65 8.35
CA SER A 162 16.44 12.78 7.42
C SER A 162 15.02 13.07 6.98
N GLN A 163 14.73 14.30 6.54
CA GLN A 163 13.52 14.62 5.78
C GLN A 163 13.51 13.99 4.38
N ARG A 164 14.71 13.69 3.83
CA ARG A 164 14.88 13.13 2.48
C ARG A 164 14.51 11.67 2.46
N TRP A 165 13.60 11.30 1.56
CA TRP A 165 13.14 9.94 1.44
C TRP A 165 12.74 9.57 0.01
N VAL A 166 12.79 8.28 -0.27
CA VAL A 166 12.27 7.64 -1.48
C VAL A 166 11.31 6.53 -1.10
N VAL A 167 10.40 6.16 -2.00
CA VAL A 167 9.61 4.93 -1.87
C VAL A 167 10.15 3.86 -2.82
N VAL A 168 10.26 2.63 -2.33
CA VAL A 168 10.67 1.46 -3.10
C VAL A 168 9.63 0.38 -2.90
N GLY A 169 9.09 -0.19 -3.98
CA GLY A 169 8.06 -1.21 -3.87
C GLY A 169 8.11 -2.25 -4.99
N GLN A 170 7.58 -3.44 -4.70
CA GLN A 170 7.49 -4.56 -5.62
C GLN A 170 6.07 -5.13 -5.65
N SER A 171 5.56 -5.49 -6.84
CA SER A 171 4.23 -6.05 -7.00
C SER A 171 3.13 -5.09 -6.51
N GLN A 172 2.25 -5.51 -5.59
CA GLN A 172 1.33 -4.60 -4.89
C GLN A 172 2.05 -3.35 -4.36
N GLY A 173 3.26 -3.51 -3.80
CA GLY A 173 4.07 -2.40 -3.33
C GLY A 173 4.58 -1.49 -4.45
N GLY A 174 4.83 -2.02 -5.64
CA GLY A 174 5.15 -1.22 -6.83
C GLY A 174 3.97 -0.34 -7.26
N HIS A 175 2.76 -0.89 -7.25
CA HIS A 175 1.52 -0.13 -7.44
C HIS A 175 1.37 0.98 -6.38
N ALA A 176 1.56 0.63 -5.10
CA ALA A 176 1.51 1.59 -3.99
C ALA A 176 2.59 2.68 -4.12
N ALA A 177 3.82 2.34 -4.57
CA ALA A 177 4.90 3.29 -4.79
C ALA A 177 4.58 4.32 -5.88
N LEU A 178 3.93 3.91 -6.97
CA LEU A 178 3.46 4.82 -8.03
C LEU A 178 2.40 5.79 -7.49
N HIS A 179 1.41 5.30 -6.74
CA HIS A 179 0.42 6.16 -6.09
C HIS A 179 1.05 7.10 -5.06
N THR A 180 2.05 6.63 -4.30
CA THR A 180 2.81 7.46 -3.36
C THR A 180 3.56 8.57 -4.08
N ALA A 181 4.29 8.25 -5.15
CA ALA A 181 5.03 9.23 -5.94
C ALA A 181 4.14 10.35 -6.49
N ARG A 182 2.90 10.01 -6.87
CA ARG A 182 1.93 11.00 -7.35
C ARG A 182 1.44 11.96 -6.26
N ARG A 183 1.47 11.56 -4.99
CA ARG A 183 0.78 12.25 -3.89
C ARG A 183 1.72 12.82 -2.84
N ALA A 184 2.92 12.26 -2.70
CA ALA A 184 3.80 12.49 -1.56
C ALA A 184 4.12 13.96 -1.30
N THR A 185 4.54 14.72 -2.31
CA THR A 185 4.91 16.13 -2.17
C THR A 185 3.74 16.99 -1.70
N ALA A 186 2.54 16.76 -2.25
CA ALA A 186 1.36 17.52 -1.85
C ALA A 186 0.82 17.10 -0.48
N ARG A 187 0.93 15.79 -0.13
CA ARG A 187 0.44 15.26 1.14
C ARG A 187 1.35 15.62 2.32
N ALA A 188 2.67 15.68 2.09
CA ALA A 188 3.67 15.92 3.12
C ALA A 188 4.71 16.93 2.65
N PRO A 189 4.31 18.22 2.46
CA PRO A 189 5.23 19.25 1.98
C PRO A 189 6.39 19.55 2.96
N GLU A 190 6.27 19.11 4.21
CA GLU A 190 7.32 19.18 5.22
C GLU A 190 8.40 18.09 5.07
N LEU A 191 8.11 17.05 4.29
CA LEU A 191 9.07 15.99 3.93
C LEU A 191 9.65 16.24 2.54
N ASP A 192 10.91 15.84 2.36
CA ASP A 192 11.61 15.99 1.09
C ASP A 192 11.58 14.67 0.31
N PHE A 193 10.43 14.42 -0.35
CA PHE A 193 10.27 13.27 -1.24
C PHE A 193 11.13 13.40 -2.49
N ARG A 194 11.89 12.37 -2.84
CA ARG A 194 12.92 12.42 -3.87
C ARG A 194 12.67 11.53 -5.09
N GLY A 195 11.79 10.54 -5.00
CA GLY A 195 11.49 9.64 -6.12
C GLY A 195 10.97 8.28 -5.71
N ALA A 196 10.59 7.47 -6.69
CA ALA A 196 10.04 6.15 -6.48
C ALA A 196 10.71 5.10 -7.36
N VAL A 197 10.79 3.87 -6.80
CA VAL A 197 11.13 2.65 -7.51
C VAL A 197 9.92 1.72 -7.46
N ALA A 198 9.46 1.25 -8.61
CA ALA A 198 8.36 0.31 -8.76
C ALA A 198 8.79 -0.86 -9.64
N THR A 199 8.86 -2.07 -9.08
CA THR A 199 9.19 -3.28 -9.84
C THR A 199 7.99 -4.22 -9.91
N GLY A 200 7.69 -4.80 -11.09
CA GLY A 200 6.58 -5.72 -11.29
C GLY A 200 5.23 -5.16 -10.85
N ALA A 201 4.99 -3.86 -11.04
CA ALA A 201 3.81 -3.17 -10.53
C ALA A 201 2.54 -3.53 -11.32
N PRO A 202 1.48 -4.07 -10.68
CA PRO A 202 0.17 -4.22 -11.31
C PRO A 202 -0.34 -2.89 -11.83
N SER A 203 -0.76 -2.86 -13.09
CA SER A 203 -1.29 -1.66 -13.75
C SER A 203 -2.24 -2.03 -14.86
N ASN A 204 -3.07 -1.09 -15.30
CA ASN A 204 -4.04 -1.31 -16.36
C ASN A 204 -5.03 -2.46 -16.08
N LEU A 205 -5.17 -2.90 -14.82
CA LEU A 205 -6.10 -3.94 -14.42
C LEU A 205 -7.55 -3.49 -14.61
N GLU A 206 -7.82 -2.19 -14.44
CA GLU A 206 -9.12 -1.57 -14.70
C GLU A 206 -9.61 -1.74 -16.15
N LEU A 207 -8.67 -2.00 -17.06
CA LEU A 207 -9.00 -2.29 -18.47
C LEU A 207 -9.26 -3.78 -18.72
N LEU A 208 -8.67 -4.66 -17.90
CA LEU A 208 -8.77 -6.11 -18.06
C LEU A 208 -9.95 -6.71 -17.31
N PHE A 209 -10.15 -6.32 -16.05
CA PHE A 209 -11.21 -6.85 -15.20
C PHE A 209 -12.62 -6.79 -15.82
N PRO A 210 -13.00 -5.72 -16.55
CA PRO A 210 -14.30 -5.67 -17.23
C PRO A 210 -14.56 -6.77 -18.27
N PHE A 211 -13.53 -7.49 -18.73
CA PHE A 211 -13.69 -8.66 -19.61
C PHE A 211 -14.00 -9.95 -18.83
N GLY A 212 -13.93 -9.90 -17.49
CA GLY A 212 -14.31 -11.05 -16.65
C GLY A 212 -15.78 -11.42 -16.84
N VAL A 213 -16.03 -12.67 -17.24
CA VAL A 213 -17.35 -13.24 -17.50
C VAL A 213 -17.44 -14.64 -16.89
N PRO A 214 -18.63 -15.15 -16.59
CA PRO A 214 -18.80 -16.56 -16.24
C PRO A 214 -18.15 -17.48 -17.27
N GLY A 215 -17.38 -18.46 -16.81
CA GLY A 215 -16.66 -19.39 -17.69
C GLY A 215 -15.48 -18.75 -18.45
N PHE A 216 -14.97 -17.63 -17.99
CA PHE A 216 -13.74 -17.04 -18.53
C PHE A 216 -12.61 -18.07 -18.50
N PRO A 217 -11.86 -18.28 -19.62
CA PRO A 217 -10.86 -19.34 -19.68
C PRO A 217 -9.69 -19.05 -18.73
N ASP A 218 -9.05 -20.12 -18.27
CA ASP A 218 -7.77 -20.01 -17.60
C ASP A 218 -6.73 -19.41 -18.56
N LEU A 219 -6.02 -18.38 -18.07
CA LEU A 219 -4.97 -17.69 -18.82
C LEU A 219 -3.57 -18.21 -18.47
N ASP A 220 -3.49 -19.26 -17.64
CA ASP A 220 -2.21 -19.80 -17.15
C ASP A 220 -1.31 -18.68 -16.52
N LEU A 221 -1.95 -17.79 -15.74
CA LEU A 221 -1.30 -16.71 -15.00
C LEU A 221 -1.23 -17.05 -13.52
N ASP A 222 -0.02 -16.95 -12.95
CA ASP A 222 0.22 -17.30 -11.55
C ASP A 222 -0.57 -16.38 -10.60
N GLY A 223 -1.33 -16.98 -9.69
CA GLY A 223 -2.09 -16.26 -8.67
C GLY A 223 -3.35 -15.53 -9.16
N LEU A 224 -3.76 -15.68 -10.43
CA LEU A 224 -4.88 -14.93 -11.01
C LEU A 224 -6.17 -15.04 -10.18
N VAL A 225 -6.51 -16.23 -9.69
CA VAL A 225 -7.70 -16.47 -8.89
C VAL A 225 -7.61 -15.80 -7.52
N SER A 226 -6.49 -15.99 -6.81
CA SER A 226 -6.25 -15.41 -5.48
C SER A 226 -6.21 -13.89 -5.52
N PHE A 227 -5.53 -13.30 -6.50
CA PHE A 227 -5.51 -11.84 -6.68
C PHE A 227 -6.88 -11.29 -7.03
N SER A 228 -7.65 -12.00 -7.86
CA SER A 228 -9.04 -11.62 -8.17
C SER A 228 -9.92 -11.65 -6.92
N ALA A 229 -9.76 -12.66 -6.05
CA ALA A 229 -10.48 -12.73 -4.78
C ALA A 229 -10.11 -11.56 -3.85
N TYR A 230 -8.81 -11.23 -3.71
CA TYR A 230 -8.38 -10.06 -2.92
C TYR A 230 -8.90 -8.73 -3.49
N ILE A 231 -8.89 -8.56 -4.82
CA ILE A 231 -9.42 -7.35 -5.47
C ILE A 231 -10.93 -7.23 -5.20
N MET A 232 -11.68 -8.32 -5.34
CA MET A 232 -13.13 -8.30 -5.11
C MET A 232 -13.49 -8.08 -3.63
N ALA A 233 -12.72 -8.67 -2.70
CA ALA A 233 -12.89 -8.41 -1.25
C ALA A 233 -12.58 -6.96 -0.90
N GLY A 234 -11.45 -6.43 -1.36
CA GLY A 234 -11.06 -5.04 -1.15
C GLY A 234 -12.04 -4.04 -1.79
N LEU A 235 -12.50 -4.31 -3.01
CA LEU A 235 -13.53 -3.49 -3.67
C LEU A 235 -14.87 -3.55 -2.91
N ARG A 236 -15.27 -4.71 -2.39
CA ARG A 236 -16.46 -4.88 -1.55
C ARG A 236 -16.39 -3.99 -0.30
N ALA A 237 -15.25 -3.95 0.34
CA ALA A 237 -15.02 -3.11 1.52
C ALA A 237 -14.97 -1.61 1.17
N ALA A 238 -14.27 -1.24 0.09
CA ALA A 238 -14.12 0.16 -0.33
C ALA A 238 -15.40 0.76 -0.94
N ARG A 239 -16.25 -0.08 -1.53
CA ARG A 239 -17.46 0.32 -2.26
C ARG A 239 -18.69 -0.51 -1.84
N PRO A 240 -19.16 -0.35 -0.59
CA PRO A 240 -20.33 -1.08 -0.09
C PRO A 240 -21.63 -0.77 -0.89
N ASP A 241 -21.64 0.36 -1.61
CA ASP A 241 -22.73 0.73 -2.51
C ASP A 241 -22.82 -0.16 -3.76
N LEU A 242 -21.77 -0.91 -4.12
CA LEU A 242 -21.64 -1.64 -5.38
C LEU A 242 -22.10 -3.08 -5.28
N ASP A 243 -22.70 -3.59 -4.29
CA ASP A 243 -23.14 -4.98 -4.16
C ASP A 243 -22.27 -6.01 -4.92
N VAL A 244 -20.94 -5.97 -4.62
CA VAL A 244 -19.94 -6.83 -5.27
C VAL A 244 -20.32 -8.32 -5.18
N THR A 245 -20.94 -8.72 -4.07
CA THR A 245 -21.37 -10.10 -3.82
C THR A 245 -22.33 -10.62 -4.89
N SER A 246 -23.14 -9.75 -5.51
CA SER A 246 -24.08 -10.15 -6.56
C SER A 246 -23.42 -10.58 -7.88
N TYR A 247 -22.12 -10.29 -8.04
CA TYR A 247 -21.33 -10.73 -9.21
C TYR A 247 -20.70 -12.11 -9.02
N LEU A 248 -20.76 -12.67 -7.80
CA LEU A 248 -20.02 -13.88 -7.43
C LEU A 248 -20.92 -15.12 -7.43
N THR A 249 -20.39 -16.25 -7.88
CA THR A 249 -20.96 -17.57 -7.67
C THR A 249 -20.85 -17.98 -6.19
N PRO A 250 -21.42 -19.10 -5.75
CA PRO A 250 -21.14 -19.65 -4.43
C PRO A 250 -19.65 -19.92 -4.20
N VAL A 251 -18.91 -20.45 -5.20
CA VAL A 251 -17.46 -20.66 -5.14
C VAL A 251 -16.71 -19.32 -5.03
N GLY A 252 -17.10 -18.34 -5.86
CA GLY A 252 -16.51 -17.01 -5.80
C GLY A 252 -16.72 -16.31 -4.47
N ARG A 253 -17.90 -16.45 -3.84
CA ARG A 253 -18.18 -15.90 -2.51
C ARG A 253 -17.31 -16.57 -1.45
N ASP A 254 -17.21 -17.89 -1.47
CA ASP A 254 -16.39 -18.64 -0.52
C ASP A 254 -14.92 -18.20 -0.58
N LEU A 255 -14.35 -18.01 -1.77
CA LEU A 255 -12.97 -17.54 -1.93
C LEU A 255 -12.79 -16.06 -1.55
N VAL A 256 -13.73 -15.19 -1.90
CA VAL A 256 -13.68 -13.76 -1.53
C VAL A 256 -13.85 -13.60 -0.02
N ASP A 257 -14.69 -14.41 0.63
CA ASP A 257 -14.84 -14.41 2.09
C ASP A 257 -13.59 -15.00 2.76
N ALA A 258 -12.99 -16.05 2.20
CA ALA A 258 -11.72 -16.62 2.67
C ALA A 258 -10.54 -15.64 2.53
N ALA A 259 -10.53 -14.84 1.47
CA ALA A 259 -9.52 -13.82 1.25
C ALA A 259 -9.44 -12.79 2.38
N GLU A 260 -10.54 -12.53 3.10
CA GLU A 260 -10.56 -11.56 4.21
C GLU A 260 -9.73 -11.99 5.43
N TYR A 261 -9.37 -13.29 5.54
CA TYR A 261 -8.61 -13.80 6.69
C TYR A 261 -7.42 -14.70 6.32
N LEU A 262 -7.41 -15.32 5.13
CA LEU A 262 -6.27 -16.15 4.69
C LEU A 262 -5.13 -15.30 4.15
N CYS A 263 -3.90 -15.66 4.54
CA CYS A 263 -2.71 -15.09 3.95
C CYS A 263 -2.45 -15.69 2.55
N TYR A 264 -1.55 -15.04 1.80
CA TYR A 264 -1.40 -15.28 0.36
C TYR A 264 -1.21 -16.76 0.01
N GLY A 265 -0.28 -17.48 0.68
CA GLY A 265 -0.04 -18.90 0.38
C GLY A 265 -1.25 -19.80 0.68
N ASP A 266 -1.92 -19.57 1.81
CA ASP A 266 -3.10 -20.36 2.21
C ASP A 266 -4.29 -20.12 1.25
N LEU A 267 -4.43 -18.90 0.75
CA LEU A 267 -5.47 -18.60 -0.25
C LEU A 267 -5.13 -19.21 -1.61
N GLU A 268 -3.86 -19.22 -2.02
CA GLU A 268 -3.43 -19.92 -3.24
C GLU A 268 -3.72 -21.42 -3.16
N ASP A 269 -3.39 -22.06 -2.04
CA ASP A 269 -3.68 -23.48 -1.82
C ASP A 269 -5.19 -23.76 -1.88
N ARG A 270 -6.01 -22.88 -1.30
CA ARG A 270 -7.47 -23.00 -1.36
C ARG A 270 -8.04 -22.79 -2.76
N ALA A 271 -7.41 -21.98 -3.57
CA ALA A 271 -7.83 -21.63 -4.93
C ALA A 271 -7.28 -22.56 -6.01
N ALA A 272 -6.41 -23.54 -5.66
CA ALA A 272 -5.62 -24.32 -6.60
C ALA A 272 -6.44 -25.06 -7.68
N ASP A 273 -7.66 -25.49 -7.35
CA ASP A 273 -8.54 -26.23 -8.26
C ASP A 273 -9.69 -25.34 -8.82
N VAL A 274 -9.56 -24.02 -8.76
CA VAL A 274 -10.59 -23.06 -9.18
C VAL A 274 -10.09 -22.20 -10.33
N ASP A 275 -10.85 -22.15 -11.43
CA ASP A 275 -10.59 -21.22 -12.52
C ASP A 275 -11.23 -19.85 -12.24
N VAL A 276 -10.62 -18.78 -12.76
CA VAL A 276 -11.12 -17.41 -12.56
C VAL A 276 -12.56 -17.22 -13.06
N GLY A 277 -12.95 -17.92 -14.12
CA GLY A 277 -14.31 -17.90 -14.67
C GLY A 277 -15.35 -18.55 -13.77
N GLN A 278 -14.95 -19.39 -12.81
CA GLN A 278 -15.84 -19.99 -11.81
C GLN A 278 -16.19 -19.02 -10.67
N LEU A 279 -15.43 -17.94 -10.51
CA LEU A 279 -15.71 -16.91 -9.50
C LEU A 279 -16.98 -16.12 -9.81
N LEU A 280 -17.30 -15.93 -11.09
CA LEU A 280 -18.28 -14.96 -11.55
C LEU A 280 -19.61 -15.60 -11.93
N SER A 281 -20.72 -15.03 -11.44
CA SER A 281 -22.10 -15.37 -11.81
C SER A 281 -22.66 -14.53 -12.96
N ARG A 282 -22.03 -13.36 -13.20
CA ARG A 282 -22.39 -12.42 -14.28
C ARG A 282 -21.15 -11.61 -14.71
N PRO A 283 -21.16 -10.97 -15.91
CA PRO A 283 -20.07 -10.17 -16.40
C PRO A 283 -19.74 -8.96 -15.49
N LEU A 284 -18.43 -8.63 -15.37
CA LEU A 284 -17.94 -7.43 -14.71
C LEU A 284 -17.99 -6.19 -15.61
N GLY A 285 -18.49 -6.32 -16.85
CA GLY A 285 -18.40 -5.29 -17.87
C GLY A 285 -19.53 -4.27 -17.90
N ASP A 286 -20.45 -4.23 -16.92
CA ASP A 286 -21.45 -3.15 -16.86
C ASP A 286 -20.84 -1.80 -16.46
N ASP A 287 -21.51 -0.70 -16.83
CA ASP A 287 -20.98 0.66 -16.68
C ASP A 287 -20.65 1.02 -15.24
N ARG A 288 -21.45 0.54 -14.27
CA ARG A 288 -21.25 0.82 -12.85
C ARG A 288 -19.98 0.12 -12.33
N MET A 289 -19.79 -1.16 -12.66
CA MET A 289 -18.61 -1.92 -12.29
C MET A 289 -17.37 -1.37 -13.00
N ARG A 290 -17.44 -1.05 -14.31
CA ARG A 290 -16.33 -0.42 -15.05
C ARG A 290 -15.86 0.86 -14.40
N ALA A 291 -16.79 1.76 -14.03
CA ALA A 291 -16.46 3.01 -13.37
C ALA A 291 -15.83 2.78 -12.00
N ALA A 292 -16.33 1.80 -11.23
CA ALA A 292 -15.77 1.47 -9.94
C ALA A 292 -14.36 0.86 -10.05
N LEU A 293 -14.14 -0.05 -10.99
CA LEU A 293 -12.81 -0.64 -11.24
C LEU A 293 -11.81 0.40 -11.72
N ALA A 294 -12.23 1.33 -12.58
CA ALA A 294 -11.37 2.41 -13.06
C ALA A 294 -10.92 3.32 -11.90
N ASP A 295 -11.82 3.69 -11.00
CA ASP A 295 -11.51 4.50 -9.82
C ASP A 295 -10.66 3.74 -8.79
N TYR A 296 -10.89 2.42 -8.65
CA TYR A 296 -10.26 1.61 -7.62
C TYR A 296 -8.86 1.11 -8.01
N LEU A 297 -8.67 0.59 -9.23
CA LEU A 297 -7.44 -0.06 -9.70
C LEU A 297 -6.55 0.85 -10.55
N GLY A 298 -7.08 1.97 -11.05
CA GLY A 298 -6.37 2.82 -12.01
C GLY A 298 -5.12 3.46 -11.42
N VAL A 299 -3.98 3.26 -12.07
CA VAL A 299 -2.71 3.92 -11.72
C VAL A 299 -2.67 5.31 -12.37
N PRO A 300 -2.39 6.40 -11.61
CA PRO A 300 -2.23 7.72 -12.19
C PRO A 300 -1.11 7.74 -13.23
N THR A 301 -1.34 8.36 -14.38
CA THR A 301 -0.34 8.49 -15.44
C THR A 301 0.17 9.92 -15.64
N ARG A 302 -0.30 10.87 -14.79
CA ARG A 302 0.06 12.30 -14.88
C ARG A 302 0.28 12.92 -13.51
N GLY A 303 1.02 14.05 -13.49
CA GLY A 303 1.21 14.88 -12.30
C GLY A 303 2.27 14.33 -11.34
N TYR A 304 3.21 13.57 -11.84
CA TYR A 304 4.43 13.20 -11.12
C TYR A 304 5.42 14.37 -11.16
N ASP A 305 5.98 14.70 -10.02
CA ASP A 305 6.92 15.82 -9.86
C ASP A 305 8.32 15.35 -9.42
N ARG A 306 8.52 14.04 -9.31
CA ARG A 306 9.79 13.40 -8.98
C ARG A 306 10.06 12.23 -9.92
N PRO A 307 11.35 11.89 -10.15
CA PRO A 307 11.73 10.79 -11.02
C PRO A 307 11.19 9.44 -10.54
N LEU A 308 10.83 8.60 -11.49
CA LEU A 308 10.36 7.25 -11.30
C LEU A 308 11.36 6.26 -11.91
N PHE A 309 11.60 5.15 -11.23
CA PHE A 309 12.18 3.95 -11.82
C PHE A 309 11.09 2.89 -11.94
N VAL A 310 10.92 2.33 -13.12
CA VAL A 310 9.99 1.21 -13.35
C VAL A 310 10.77 0.02 -13.89
N GLY A 311 10.73 -1.10 -13.17
CA GLY A 311 11.40 -2.34 -13.54
C GLY A 311 10.41 -3.47 -13.82
N GLN A 312 10.62 -4.25 -14.91
CA GLN A 312 9.70 -5.32 -15.30
C GLN A 312 10.43 -6.59 -15.74
N GLY A 313 10.03 -7.72 -15.17
CA GLY A 313 10.46 -9.04 -15.64
C GLY A 313 9.76 -9.43 -16.95
N LEU A 314 10.51 -9.85 -17.94
CA LEU A 314 9.94 -10.26 -19.25
C LEU A 314 9.29 -11.66 -19.19
N ARG A 315 9.61 -12.45 -18.15
CA ARG A 315 9.00 -13.76 -17.89
C ARG A 315 8.02 -13.74 -16.71
N ASP A 316 7.59 -12.54 -16.34
CA ASP A 316 6.62 -12.33 -15.25
C ASP A 316 5.24 -12.87 -15.67
N ARG A 317 4.78 -13.93 -14.96
CA ARG A 317 3.48 -14.57 -15.18
C ARG A 317 2.41 -14.09 -14.19
N MET A 318 2.79 -13.31 -13.16
CA MET A 318 1.86 -12.69 -12.21
C MET A 318 1.38 -11.33 -12.71
N VAL A 319 2.34 -10.50 -13.21
CA VAL A 319 2.08 -9.19 -13.79
C VAL A 319 2.73 -9.15 -15.18
N PRO A 320 2.01 -9.56 -16.23
CA PRO A 320 2.57 -9.67 -17.58
C PRO A 320 3.16 -8.36 -18.10
N ALA A 321 4.34 -8.45 -18.72
CA ALA A 321 5.11 -7.32 -19.21
C ALA A 321 4.33 -6.34 -20.14
N PRO A 322 3.38 -6.75 -20.98
CA PRO A 322 2.58 -5.83 -21.78
C PRO A 322 1.84 -4.76 -20.96
N LEU A 323 1.45 -5.07 -19.73
CA LEU A 323 0.80 -4.10 -18.83
C LEU A 323 1.76 -2.98 -18.43
N SER A 324 3.02 -3.31 -18.14
CA SER A 324 4.04 -2.31 -17.81
C SER A 324 4.47 -1.50 -19.03
N PHE A 325 4.52 -2.09 -20.23
CA PHE A 325 4.80 -1.34 -21.47
C PHE A 325 3.76 -0.24 -21.70
N LYS A 326 2.47 -0.59 -21.53
CA LYS A 326 1.39 0.39 -21.63
C LYS A 326 1.51 1.46 -20.55
N LEU A 327 1.70 1.06 -19.27
CA LEU A 327 1.86 1.99 -18.15
C LEU A 327 2.95 3.03 -18.44
N VAL A 328 4.14 2.56 -18.85
CA VAL A 328 5.29 3.44 -19.09
C VAL A 328 5.05 4.36 -20.28
N ALA A 329 4.41 3.88 -21.36
CA ALA A 329 4.01 4.73 -22.47
C ALA A 329 3.05 5.85 -22.03
N ASP A 330 2.07 5.52 -21.17
CA ASP A 330 1.12 6.49 -20.64
C ASP A 330 1.79 7.49 -19.67
N LEU A 331 2.75 7.03 -18.84
CA LEU A 331 3.54 7.88 -17.95
C LEU A 331 4.38 8.90 -18.76
N TRP A 332 5.08 8.45 -19.79
CA TRP A 332 5.83 9.35 -20.68
C TRP A 332 4.92 10.36 -21.40
N ALA A 333 3.79 9.89 -21.93
CA ALA A 333 2.77 10.76 -22.52
C ALA A 333 2.18 11.74 -21.50
N GLY A 334 2.18 11.37 -20.22
CA GLY A 334 1.76 12.20 -19.10
C GLY A 334 2.82 13.19 -18.60
N GLY A 335 4.04 13.15 -19.16
CA GLY A 335 5.15 14.04 -18.81
C GLY A 335 5.95 13.58 -17.57
N ALA A 336 5.83 12.33 -17.13
CA ALA A 336 6.62 11.79 -16.04
C ALA A 336 8.08 11.50 -16.48
N ASP A 337 9.03 11.79 -15.60
CA ASP A 337 10.45 11.40 -15.75
C ASP A 337 10.59 9.94 -15.30
N VAL A 338 10.71 9.01 -16.27
CA VAL A 338 10.71 7.56 -16.03
C VAL A 338 11.96 6.91 -16.61
N ASP A 339 12.79 6.30 -15.74
CA ASP A 339 13.80 5.31 -16.14
C ASP A 339 13.14 3.93 -16.17
N TYR A 340 12.94 3.38 -17.37
CA TYR A 340 12.32 2.08 -17.56
C TYR A 340 13.34 1.01 -17.92
N ARG A 341 13.32 -0.11 -17.18
CA ARG A 341 14.20 -1.25 -17.39
C ARG A 341 13.42 -2.56 -17.45
N THR A 342 13.89 -3.47 -18.28
CA THR A 342 13.35 -4.83 -18.38
C THR A 342 14.45 -5.85 -18.09
N TYR A 343 14.05 -6.97 -17.48
CA TYR A 343 14.95 -8.03 -17.05
C TYR A 343 14.45 -9.37 -17.61
N PRO A 344 15.36 -10.29 -18.01
CA PRO A 344 14.99 -11.62 -18.52
C PRO A 344 14.58 -12.56 -17.37
N ASP A 345 13.81 -12.09 -16.41
CA ASP A 345 13.50 -12.73 -15.14
C ASP A 345 11.99 -12.82 -14.92
N ASP A 346 11.60 -13.66 -13.94
CA ASP A 346 10.22 -13.76 -13.46
C ASP A 346 9.88 -12.63 -12.48
N HIS A 347 8.66 -12.67 -11.94
CA HIS A 347 8.14 -11.68 -11.01
C HIS A 347 9.01 -11.46 -9.76
N PHE A 348 9.50 -12.55 -9.19
CA PHE A 348 10.24 -12.52 -7.93
C PHE A 348 11.73 -12.24 -8.12
N ALA A 349 12.33 -12.80 -9.15
CA ALA A 349 13.75 -12.61 -9.45
C ALA A 349 14.04 -11.17 -9.92
N THR A 350 13.10 -10.52 -10.58
CA THR A 350 13.21 -9.10 -11.02
C THR A 350 13.59 -8.16 -9.89
N LEU A 351 13.13 -8.42 -8.65
CA LEU A 351 13.47 -7.59 -7.48
C LEU A 351 14.99 -7.45 -7.28
N PHE A 352 15.74 -8.56 -7.42
CA PHE A 352 17.19 -8.56 -7.28
C PHE A 352 17.92 -8.23 -8.58
N ALA A 353 17.39 -8.67 -9.71
CA ALA A 353 17.94 -8.33 -11.02
C ALA A 353 17.98 -6.83 -11.27
N ALA A 354 17.04 -6.08 -10.67
CA ALA A 354 16.97 -4.64 -10.77
C ALA A 354 17.95 -3.90 -9.82
N LEU A 355 18.56 -4.54 -8.81
CA LEU A 355 19.44 -3.84 -7.85
C LEU A 355 20.62 -3.10 -8.48
N PRO A 356 21.30 -3.62 -9.53
CA PRO A 356 22.37 -2.88 -10.20
C PRO A 356 21.93 -1.53 -10.78
N ASP A 357 20.65 -1.39 -11.13
CA ASP A 357 20.07 -0.14 -11.67
C ASP A 357 19.38 0.68 -10.57
N THR A 358 18.63 0.04 -9.67
CA THR A 358 17.86 0.75 -8.64
C THR A 358 18.74 1.32 -7.54
N THR A 359 19.87 0.67 -7.18
CA THR A 359 20.79 1.18 -6.17
C THR A 359 21.40 2.53 -6.58
N PRO A 360 22.02 2.69 -7.75
CA PRO A 360 22.51 3.98 -8.19
C PRO A 360 21.39 5.01 -8.45
N PHE A 361 20.22 4.55 -8.94
CA PHE A 361 19.05 5.43 -9.07
C PHE A 361 18.68 6.05 -7.71
N VAL A 362 18.53 5.24 -6.65
CA VAL A 362 18.20 5.71 -5.31
C VAL A 362 19.34 6.59 -4.75
N ALA A 363 20.60 6.18 -4.89
CA ALA A 363 21.74 6.97 -4.43
C ALA A 363 21.75 8.39 -5.04
N ALA A 364 21.47 8.51 -6.33
CA ALA A 364 21.37 9.80 -7.03
C ALA A 364 20.25 10.71 -6.47
N ARG A 365 19.23 10.16 -5.80
CA ARG A 365 18.17 10.98 -5.15
C ARG A 365 18.63 11.66 -3.88
N PHE A 366 19.71 11.20 -3.26
CA PHE A 366 20.23 11.74 -2.00
C PHE A 366 21.49 12.61 -2.17
N VAL A 367 22.05 12.71 -3.39
CA VAL A 367 23.09 13.67 -3.70
C VAL A 367 22.54 15.08 -3.55
N ARG A 368 23.37 16.00 -3.00
CA ARG A 368 23.00 17.40 -2.71
C ARG A 368 22.79 18.23 -3.97
#